data_6a18df912ec0dfd1258d2b2d1e21e3e5
#
_entry.id   6a18df912ec0dfd1258d2b2d1e21e3e5
#
_cell.length_a   1.000
_cell.length_b   1.000
_cell.length_c   1.000
_cell.angle_alpha   90.00
_cell.angle_beta   90.00
_cell.angle_gamma   90.00
#
_symmetry.space_group_name_H-M   'P 1'
#
loop_
_entity.id
_entity.type
_entity.pdbx_description
1 polymer ?
#
loop_
_entity_poly.entity_id
_entity_poly.type
_entity_poly.pdbx_seq_one_letter_code
_entity_poly.pdbx_strand_id
1 'polypeptide(L)'
;MKKNKLNNRKEGTMLTLQHVTINTKNLERSMEFYEEVFGFTRAERPNFDFDGAWYWIEEGKTALHLQINPQHYNTNVSFAPVDHIALDASNPTANTTNEQIIKEYERWKSIITGYDVQTKWLMDFELRSFDPKKFLQIFLTEPLNNVRWELNFPMKKREEE
;
A
#
# COMPACT_ATOMS: atom_id res chain seq x y z
N MET A 1 -41.96 16.60 -15.68
CA MET A 1 -41.10 15.50 -16.16
C MET A 1 -39.64 15.96 -16.19
N LYS A 2 -38.86 15.66 -15.14
CA LYS A 2 -37.41 15.95 -15.10
C LYS A 2 -36.69 14.68 -15.57
N LYS A 3 -36.12 14.74 -16.79
CA LYS A 3 -35.29 13.64 -17.34
C LYS A 3 -33.99 13.55 -16.54
N ASN A 4 -33.76 12.42 -15.89
CA ASN A 4 -32.51 12.01 -15.32
C ASN A 4 -31.39 12.03 -16.38
N LYS A 5 -30.48 13.02 -16.27
CA LYS A 5 -29.24 13.10 -17.05
C LYS A 5 -28.05 12.62 -16.18
N LEU A 6 -28.07 11.38 -15.77
CA LEU A 6 -26.94 10.80 -15.03
C LEU A 6 -26.80 9.31 -15.35
N ASN A 7 -26.51 8.98 -16.61
CA ASN A 7 -26.00 7.66 -16.96
C ASN A 7 -25.40 7.65 -18.39
N ASN A 8 -24.39 8.49 -18.62
CA ASN A 8 -23.49 8.32 -19.74
C ASN A 8 -22.06 8.04 -19.22
N ARG A 9 -21.89 7.02 -18.36
CA ARG A 9 -20.63 6.32 -18.34
C ARG A 9 -20.59 5.51 -19.63
N LYS A 10 -19.73 5.91 -20.55
CA LYS A 10 -19.41 5.08 -21.72
C LYS A 10 -19.01 3.71 -21.18
N GLU A 11 -19.73 2.67 -21.57
CA GLU A 11 -19.34 1.29 -21.31
C GLU A 11 -17.89 1.13 -21.75
N GLY A 12 -17.00 0.70 -20.86
CA GLY A 12 -15.67 0.22 -21.18
C GLY A 12 -14.45 1.03 -20.73
N THR A 13 -14.57 2.16 -20.00
CA THR A 13 -13.37 2.80 -19.47
C THR A 13 -13.09 2.30 -18.06
N MET A 14 -12.20 1.31 -17.95
CA MET A 14 -11.64 0.86 -16.65
C MET A 14 -10.40 1.69 -16.37
N LEU A 15 -10.41 2.45 -15.26
CA LEU A 15 -9.24 3.12 -14.74
C LEU A 15 -8.54 2.19 -13.74
N THR A 16 -7.23 2.05 -13.87
CA THR A 16 -6.39 1.26 -12.97
C THR A 16 -5.36 2.17 -12.30
N LEU A 17 -5.03 1.90 -11.04
CA LEU A 17 -3.95 2.61 -10.37
C LEU A 17 -2.63 2.23 -11.03
N GLN A 18 -1.91 3.23 -11.59
CA GLN A 18 -0.63 3.03 -12.24
C GLN A 18 0.53 3.20 -11.24
N HIS A 19 0.54 4.29 -10.49
CA HIS A 19 1.56 4.53 -9.49
C HIS A 19 1.08 5.46 -8.37
N VAL A 20 1.81 5.43 -7.28
CA VAL A 20 1.72 6.38 -6.16
C VAL A 20 3.09 7.05 -6.01
N THR A 21 3.11 8.36 -5.81
CA THR A 21 4.35 9.09 -5.56
C THR A 21 4.38 9.60 -4.13
N ILE A 22 5.47 9.30 -3.43
CA ILE A 22 5.75 9.75 -2.07
C ILE A 22 6.95 10.70 -2.11
N ASN A 23 6.76 11.90 -1.56
CA ASN A 23 7.85 12.82 -1.34
C ASN A 23 8.58 12.45 -0.06
N THR A 24 9.90 12.31 -0.13
CA THR A 24 10.74 11.97 1.04
C THR A 24 11.83 13.01 1.26
N LYS A 25 12.18 13.23 2.52
CA LYS A 25 13.33 14.04 2.93
C LYS A 25 14.63 13.24 3.02
N ASN A 26 14.52 11.92 3.10
CA ASN A 26 15.65 11.01 3.18
C ASN A 26 15.40 9.81 2.27
N LEU A 27 15.90 9.93 1.04
CA LEU A 27 15.67 8.92 0.00
C LEU A 27 16.26 7.55 0.38
N GLU A 28 17.52 7.53 0.83
CA GLU A 28 18.21 6.28 1.18
C GLU A 28 17.46 5.51 2.28
N ARG A 29 17.04 6.21 3.32
CA ARG A 29 16.33 5.60 4.42
C ARG A 29 14.94 5.12 4.02
N SER A 30 14.24 5.88 3.16
CA SER A 30 12.95 5.45 2.59
C SER A 30 13.10 4.22 1.71
N MET A 31 14.14 4.19 0.88
CA MET A 31 14.44 3.03 0.05
C MET A 31 14.67 1.77 0.90
N GLU A 32 15.51 1.88 1.93
CA GLU A 32 15.78 0.79 2.88
C GLU A 32 14.48 0.28 3.53
N PHE A 33 13.58 1.17 3.96
CA PHE A 33 12.29 0.81 4.54
C PHE A 33 11.43 -0.01 3.59
N TYR A 34 11.22 0.46 2.35
CA TYR A 34 10.35 -0.22 1.40
C TYR A 34 10.92 -1.55 0.90
N GLU A 35 12.24 -1.67 0.82
CA GLU A 35 12.92 -2.93 0.50
C GLU A 35 12.86 -3.92 1.66
N GLU A 36 13.10 -3.47 2.88
CA GLU A 36 13.21 -4.37 4.05
C GLU A 36 11.84 -4.79 4.59
N VAL A 37 10.89 -3.84 4.74
CA VAL A 37 9.59 -4.12 5.36
C VAL A 37 8.59 -4.67 4.35
N PHE A 38 8.50 -4.04 3.16
CA PHE A 38 7.55 -4.46 2.13
C PHE A 38 8.11 -5.48 1.14
N GLY A 39 9.43 -5.59 1.03
CA GLY A 39 10.07 -6.45 0.04
C GLY A 39 9.85 -5.98 -1.40
N PHE A 40 9.61 -4.68 -1.61
CA PHE A 40 9.40 -4.15 -2.94
C PHE A 40 10.66 -4.24 -3.79
N THR A 41 10.50 -4.62 -5.04
CA THR A 41 11.61 -4.73 -6.00
C THR A 41 11.79 -3.44 -6.77
N ARG A 42 13.06 -3.08 -7.01
CA ARG A 42 13.40 -1.88 -7.80
C ARG A 42 12.86 -1.98 -9.22
N ALA A 43 12.25 -0.89 -9.67
CA ALA A 43 11.87 -0.68 -11.06
C ALA A 43 12.88 0.22 -11.77
N GLU A 44 13.00 0.09 -13.08
CA GLU A 44 13.81 0.99 -13.89
C GLU A 44 13.24 2.41 -13.83
N ARG A 45 14.10 3.38 -13.53
CA ARG A 45 13.74 4.80 -13.44
C ARG A 45 14.46 5.57 -14.53
N PRO A 46 13.74 6.38 -15.34
CA PRO A 46 14.39 7.31 -16.27
C PRO A 46 15.32 8.27 -15.54
N ASN A 47 16.31 8.78 -16.26
CA ASN A 47 17.25 9.75 -15.72
C ASN A 47 16.60 11.13 -15.66
N PHE A 48 16.02 11.48 -14.50
CA PHE A 48 15.49 12.79 -14.19
C PHE A 48 16.57 13.68 -13.54
N ASP A 49 16.34 14.97 -13.52
CA ASP A 49 17.20 15.99 -12.89
C ASP A 49 17.00 16.13 -11.38
N PHE A 50 16.23 15.24 -10.77
CA PHE A 50 16.00 15.14 -9.32
C PHE A 50 16.19 13.71 -8.82
N ASP A 51 16.56 13.56 -7.55
CA ASP A 51 16.78 12.27 -6.92
C ASP A 51 15.47 11.54 -6.62
N GLY A 52 15.48 10.22 -6.80
CA GLY A 52 14.34 9.36 -6.52
C GLY A 52 14.62 7.90 -6.81
N ALA A 53 13.68 7.05 -6.43
CA ALA A 53 13.70 5.62 -6.69
C ALA A 53 12.31 5.13 -7.08
N TRP A 54 12.25 4.13 -7.93
CA TRP A 54 11.01 3.49 -8.34
C TRP A 54 10.99 2.03 -7.91
N TYR A 55 9.82 1.56 -7.54
CA TYR A 55 9.57 0.19 -7.08
C TYR A 55 8.30 -0.36 -7.72
N TRP A 56 8.26 -1.66 -7.91
CA TRP A 56 7.04 -2.36 -8.22
C TRP A 56 6.30 -2.75 -6.94
N ILE A 57 5.03 -2.31 -6.80
CA ILE A 57 4.06 -2.87 -5.85
C ILE A 57 3.47 -4.15 -6.46
N GLU A 58 3.08 -4.09 -7.74
CA GLU A 58 2.72 -5.23 -8.58
C GLU A 58 3.49 -5.11 -9.88
N GLU A 59 4.37 -6.09 -10.15
CA GLU A 59 5.30 -6.05 -11.27
C GLU A 59 4.60 -5.79 -12.61
N GLY A 60 5.08 -4.80 -13.34
CA GLY A 60 4.53 -4.39 -14.63
C GLY A 60 3.16 -3.70 -14.58
N LYS A 61 2.56 -3.47 -13.39
CA LYS A 61 1.23 -2.89 -13.26
C LYS A 61 1.18 -1.65 -12.38
N THR A 62 1.61 -1.76 -11.12
CA THR A 62 1.50 -0.67 -10.14
C THR A 62 2.86 -0.38 -9.53
N ALA A 63 3.27 0.88 -9.55
CA ALA A 63 4.54 1.32 -9.03
C ALA A 63 4.42 2.27 -7.83
N LEU A 64 5.45 2.26 -6.98
CA LEU A 64 5.73 3.30 -6.00
C LEU A 64 6.89 4.14 -6.50
N HIS A 65 6.72 5.45 -6.55
CA HIS A 65 7.77 6.40 -6.82
C HIS A 65 8.15 7.12 -5.52
N LEU A 66 9.40 7.06 -5.15
CA LEU A 66 10.00 7.93 -4.13
C LEU A 66 10.71 9.07 -4.83
N GLN A 67 10.56 10.30 -4.34
CA GLN A 67 11.27 11.45 -4.88
C GLN A 67 11.62 12.47 -3.81
N ILE A 68 12.74 13.16 -4.01
CA ILE A 68 13.08 14.36 -3.23
C ILE A 68 12.47 15.56 -3.94
N ASN A 69 11.50 16.21 -3.28
CA ASN A 69 10.90 17.43 -3.79
C ASN A 69 10.87 18.52 -2.71
N PRO A 70 11.89 19.40 -2.68
CA PRO A 70 12.02 20.43 -1.64
C PRO A 70 10.82 21.39 -1.57
N GLN A 71 10.09 21.58 -2.65
CA GLN A 71 8.95 22.50 -2.71
C GLN A 71 7.75 22.02 -1.92
N HIS A 72 7.61 20.70 -1.69
CA HIS A 72 6.49 20.11 -0.94
C HIS A 72 6.69 20.04 0.57
N TYR A 73 7.88 20.39 1.09
CA TYR A 73 8.16 20.31 2.54
C TYR A 73 7.73 21.53 3.34
N ASN A 74 7.33 22.62 2.68
CA ASN A 74 6.97 23.89 3.34
C ASN A 74 5.47 24.05 3.58
N THR A 75 4.66 23.03 3.34
CA THR A 75 3.24 23.12 3.63
C THR A 75 3.00 22.70 5.08
N ASN A 76 2.65 23.67 5.93
CA ASN A 76 2.03 23.43 7.25
C ASN A 76 0.62 22.85 7.05
N VAL A 77 0.51 21.71 6.37
CA VAL A 77 -0.78 21.05 6.17
C VAL A 77 -1.03 20.21 7.40
N SER A 78 -1.89 20.69 8.28
CA SER A 78 -2.38 19.95 9.44
C SER A 78 -3.35 18.82 9.06
N PHE A 79 -3.69 18.70 7.78
CA PHE A 79 -4.63 17.73 7.25
C PHE A 79 -4.05 17.08 6.00
N ALA A 80 -3.86 15.75 6.03
CA ALA A 80 -3.51 14.97 4.86
C ALA A 80 -4.80 14.58 4.11
N PRO A 81 -5.01 15.00 2.86
CA PRO A 81 -6.23 14.66 2.11
C PRO A 81 -6.33 13.17 1.77
N VAL A 82 -5.22 12.43 1.84
CA VAL A 82 -5.18 10.97 1.71
C VAL A 82 -4.93 10.39 3.09
N ASP A 83 -5.88 9.60 3.61
CA ASP A 83 -5.76 8.98 4.93
C ASP A 83 -4.80 7.78 4.90
N HIS A 84 -4.98 6.87 3.94
CA HIS A 84 -4.11 5.70 3.78
C HIS A 84 -4.09 5.18 2.33
N ILE A 85 -3.14 4.31 2.07
CA ILE A 85 -3.02 3.56 0.82
C ILE A 85 -3.25 2.08 1.15
N ALA A 86 -4.23 1.46 0.51
CA ALA A 86 -4.60 0.07 0.75
C ALA A 86 -4.02 -0.87 -0.31
N LEU A 87 -3.44 -1.98 0.15
CA LEU A 87 -2.92 -3.08 -0.67
C LEU A 87 -3.68 -4.36 -0.36
N ASP A 88 -3.97 -5.16 -1.38
CA ASP A 88 -4.34 -6.56 -1.19
C ASP A 88 -3.07 -7.37 -0.94
N ALA A 89 -2.86 -7.76 0.31
CA ALA A 89 -1.68 -8.50 0.77
C ALA A 89 -1.93 -10.02 0.91
N SER A 90 -3.07 -10.49 0.43
CA SER A 90 -3.45 -11.92 0.50
C SER A 90 -2.70 -12.81 -0.51
N ASN A 91 -1.84 -12.23 -1.36
CA ASN A 91 -1.21 -12.90 -2.49
C ASN A 91 -2.25 -13.57 -3.40
N PRO A 92 -3.21 -12.80 -3.98
CA PRO A 92 -4.40 -13.34 -4.60
C PRO A 92 -4.05 -14.04 -5.93
N THR A 93 -4.41 -15.31 -5.99
CA THR A 93 -4.50 -16.07 -7.24
C THR A 93 -5.92 -16.62 -7.40
N ALA A 94 -6.28 -17.10 -8.58
CA ALA A 94 -7.61 -17.70 -8.80
C ALA A 94 -7.92 -18.82 -7.81
N ASN A 95 -6.90 -19.54 -7.34
CA ASN A 95 -7.02 -20.72 -6.48
C ASN A 95 -6.61 -20.47 -5.01
N THR A 96 -6.34 -19.23 -4.60
CA THR A 96 -5.96 -18.93 -3.21
C THR A 96 -7.10 -19.32 -2.25
N THR A 97 -6.80 -20.12 -1.23
CA THR A 97 -7.77 -20.54 -0.21
C THR A 97 -7.77 -19.59 0.99
N ASN A 98 -8.82 -19.63 1.82
CA ASN A 98 -8.87 -18.85 3.06
C ASN A 98 -7.74 -19.22 4.03
N GLU A 99 -7.31 -20.46 4.06
CA GLU A 99 -6.18 -20.91 4.88
C GLU A 99 -4.87 -20.26 4.41
N GLN A 100 -4.67 -20.16 3.10
CA GLN A 100 -3.51 -19.46 2.53
C GLN A 100 -3.55 -17.96 2.82
N ILE A 101 -4.73 -17.33 2.78
CA ILE A 101 -4.92 -15.92 3.14
C ILE A 101 -4.58 -15.69 4.62
N ILE A 102 -5.04 -16.54 5.52
CA ILE A 102 -4.70 -16.48 6.95
C ILE A 102 -3.19 -16.66 7.16
N LYS A 103 -2.56 -17.58 6.43
CA LYS A 103 -1.11 -17.80 6.51
C LYS A 103 -0.34 -16.55 6.08
N GLU A 104 -0.77 -15.85 5.01
CA GLU A 104 -0.15 -14.59 4.60
C GLU A 104 -0.36 -13.49 5.63
N TYR A 105 -1.56 -13.37 6.23
CA TYR A 105 -1.79 -12.45 7.33
C TYR A 105 -0.84 -12.69 8.52
N GLU A 106 -0.70 -13.93 8.98
CA GLU A 106 0.21 -14.26 10.08
C GLU A 106 1.69 -14.02 9.71
N ARG A 107 2.08 -14.24 8.44
CA ARG A 107 3.41 -13.90 7.94
C ARG A 107 3.67 -12.39 8.04
N TRP A 108 2.77 -11.57 7.53
CA TRP A 108 2.89 -10.11 7.60
C TRP A 108 2.89 -9.59 9.03
N LYS A 109 2.01 -10.11 9.86
CA LYS A 109 1.96 -9.80 11.29
C LYS A 109 3.30 -10.12 11.96
N SER A 110 3.89 -11.28 11.69
CA SER A 110 5.20 -11.68 12.22
C SER A 110 6.33 -10.73 11.78
N ILE A 111 6.33 -10.29 10.52
CA ILE A 111 7.31 -9.30 10.03
C ILE A 111 7.15 -7.98 10.80
N ILE A 112 5.95 -7.43 10.84
CA ILE A 112 5.68 -6.11 11.42
C ILE A 112 5.90 -6.08 12.93
N THR A 113 5.56 -7.16 13.64
CA THR A 113 5.76 -7.28 15.10
C THR A 113 7.14 -7.82 15.48
N GLY A 114 7.95 -8.20 14.51
CA GLY A 114 9.30 -8.73 14.74
C GLY A 114 10.20 -7.73 15.46
N TYR A 115 10.99 -8.21 16.44
CA TYR A 115 11.83 -7.37 17.27
C TYR A 115 12.77 -6.47 16.44
N ASP A 116 13.41 -7.02 15.43
CA ASP A 116 14.36 -6.28 14.59
C ASP A 116 13.69 -5.13 13.83
N VAL A 117 12.51 -5.39 13.23
CA VAL A 117 11.74 -4.37 12.49
C VAL A 117 11.24 -3.29 13.47
N GLN A 118 10.67 -3.67 14.61
CA GLN A 118 10.17 -2.72 15.60
C GLN A 118 11.27 -1.88 16.22
N THR A 119 12.42 -2.48 16.52
CA THR A 119 13.57 -1.77 17.11
C THR A 119 14.19 -0.79 16.10
N LYS A 120 14.28 -1.19 14.84
CA LYS A 120 14.91 -0.39 13.79
C LYS A 120 14.03 0.77 13.32
N TRP A 121 12.73 0.52 13.16
CA TRP A 121 11.82 1.45 12.49
C TRP A 121 10.91 2.20 13.46
N LEU A 122 10.68 1.72 14.69
CA LEU A 122 9.76 2.32 15.67
C LEU A 122 8.36 2.59 15.07
N MET A 123 7.88 1.63 14.31
CA MET A 123 6.72 1.77 13.48
C MET A 123 5.43 1.57 14.28
N ASP A 124 4.48 2.49 14.15
CA ASP A 124 3.13 2.28 14.68
C ASP A 124 2.35 1.32 13.79
N PHE A 125 1.66 0.39 14.42
CA PHE A 125 0.78 -0.55 13.71
C PHE A 125 -0.48 -0.86 14.52
N GLU A 126 -1.52 -1.27 13.79
CA GLU A 126 -2.80 -1.68 14.36
C GLU A 126 -3.32 -2.92 13.63
N LEU A 127 -3.65 -3.97 14.39
CA LEU A 127 -4.29 -5.18 13.86
C LEU A 127 -5.80 -5.00 14.00
N ARG A 128 -6.51 -5.02 12.89
CA ARG A 128 -7.97 -4.89 12.86
C ARG A 128 -8.64 -6.11 12.27
N SER A 129 -9.79 -6.45 12.84
CA SER A 129 -10.67 -7.47 12.32
C SER A 129 -12.10 -7.09 12.66
N PHE A 130 -12.78 -6.41 11.74
CA PHE A 130 -14.20 -6.09 11.92
C PHE A 130 -15.09 -7.32 11.81
N ASP A 131 -14.74 -8.24 10.91
CA ASP A 131 -15.35 -9.54 10.75
C ASP A 131 -14.28 -10.53 10.28
N PRO A 132 -13.69 -11.32 11.21
CA PRO A 132 -12.62 -12.26 10.88
C PRO A 132 -12.97 -13.30 9.81
N LYS A 133 -14.28 -13.48 9.56
CA LYS A 133 -14.76 -14.37 8.49
C LYS A 133 -14.80 -13.71 7.11
N LYS A 134 -14.68 -12.39 7.05
CA LYS A 134 -14.73 -11.62 5.80
C LYS A 134 -13.40 -11.05 5.39
N PHE A 135 -12.68 -10.44 6.33
CA PHE A 135 -11.35 -9.89 6.06
C PHE A 135 -10.57 -9.62 7.35
N LEU A 136 -9.26 -9.69 7.23
CA LEU A 136 -8.30 -9.27 8.23
C LEU A 136 -7.53 -8.06 7.69
N GLN A 137 -7.06 -7.18 8.57
CA GLN A 137 -6.36 -5.95 8.17
C GLN A 137 -5.18 -5.68 9.09
N ILE A 138 -4.12 -5.14 8.52
CA ILE A 138 -3.00 -4.57 9.25
C ILE A 138 -2.82 -3.14 8.76
N PHE A 139 -2.92 -2.19 9.68
CA PHE A 139 -2.52 -0.81 9.43
C PHE A 139 -1.13 -0.60 9.96
N LEU A 140 -0.29 0.09 9.22
CA LEU A 140 1.02 0.52 9.68
C LEU A 140 1.32 1.94 9.18
N THR A 141 2.02 2.72 9.99
CA THR A 141 2.46 4.05 9.62
C THR A 141 3.97 4.02 9.37
N GLU A 142 4.35 4.31 8.15
CA GLU A 142 5.75 4.43 7.75
C GLU A 142 6.36 5.67 8.45
N PRO A 143 7.42 5.50 9.26
CA PRO A 143 7.85 6.52 10.23
C PRO A 143 8.61 7.69 9.60
N LEU A 144 9.11 7.56 8.36
CA LEU A 144 9.96 8.57 7.73
C LEU A 144 9.14 9.67 7.03
N ASN A 145 8.04 9.29 6.39
CA ASN A 145 7.21 10.19 5.59
C ASN A 145 5.77 10.27 6.12
N ASN A 146 5.49 9.55 7.22
CA ASN A 146 4.17 9.48 7.86
C ASN A 146 3.07 8.98 6.92
N VAL A 147 3.41 8.05 6.04
CA VAL A 147 2.46 7.42 5.14
C VAL A 147 1.80 6.25 5.84
N ARG A 148 0.47 6.25 5.89
CA ARG A 148 -0.29 5.14 6.43
C ARG A 148 -0.64 4.14 5.35
N TRP A 149 -0.26 2.88 5.59
CA TRP A 149 -0.55 1.75 4.74
C TRP A 149 -1.59 0.85 5.39
N GLU A 150 -2.47 0.29 4.57
CA GLU A 150 -3.42 -0.73 4.95
C GLU A 150 -3.14 -2.00 4.15
N LEU A 151 -2.84 -3.09 4.83
CA LEU A 151 -2.71 -4.41 4.24
C LEU A 151 -4.02 -5.17 4.45
N ASN A 152 -4.71 -5.47 3.37
CA ASN A 152 -5.98 -6.18 3.37
C ASN A 152 -5.79 -7.66 3.03
N PHE A 153 -6.53 -8.51 3.74
CA PHE A 153 -6.56 -9.96 3.54
C PHE A 153 -8.03 -10.39 3.38
N PRO A 154 -8.64 -10.17 2.19
CA PRO A 154 -10.05 -10.46 1.96
C PRO A 154 -10.29 -11.97 1.94
N MET A 155 -11.17 -12.45 2.82
CA MET A 155 -11.57 -13.87 2.89
C MET A 155 -12.56 -14.18 1.77
N LYS A 156 -12.38 -15.31 1.10
CA LYS A 156 -13.36 -15.81 0.12
C LYS A 156 -14.64 -16.23 0.81
N LYS A 157 -15.77 -15.89 0.22
CA LYS A 157 -17.06 -16.44 0.67
C LYS A 157 -17.01 -17.96 0.59
N ARG A 158 -17.47 -18.65 1.64
CA ARG A 158 -17.78 -20.07 1.50
C ARG A 158 -18.89 -20.18 0.48
N GLU A 159 -18.67 -20.94 -0.57
CA GLU A 159 -19.79 -21.39 -1.41
C GLU A 159 -20.74 -22.15 -0.47
N GLU A 160 -21.97 -21.69 -0.37
CA GLU A 160 -23.02 -22.43 0.35
C GLU A 160 -23.24 -23.72 -0.46
N GLU A 161 -22.88 -24.87 0.17
CA GLU A 161 -23.17 -26.20 -0.35
C GLU A 161 -24.69 -26.48 -0.37
#